data_72a945f848642900f4d717373cf08eea
#
_entry.id   72a945f848642900f4d717373cf08eea
#
_cell.length_a   1.000
_cell.length_b   1.000
_cell.length_c   1.000
_cell.angle_alpha   90.00
_cell.angle_beta   90.00
_cell.angle_gamma   90.00
#
_symmetry.space_group_name_H-M   'P 1'
#
loop_
_entity.id
_entity.type
_entity.pdbx_description
1 polymer ?
#
loop_
_entity_poly.entity_id
_entity_poly.type
_entity_poly.pdbx_seq_one_letter_code
_entity_poly.pdbx_strand_id
1 'polypeptide(L)'
;MMKRVLSLLCAVLLLLCLGATAFADAGEPNLKVGDVMPDFTVSLTDGTTATLSELLKEKDLVVLNFFASWCGPCEKEFPDMEKVYRANSDRMVILSLSAYEDDTMEVIADYKESHGLSFPMGLSGSELAATVGVPAYPTTLFVDRSGKVGFVKVGAFQAEGDFEAKVSHFLAPDYDGTGIAAEIVHSHTLQILAGLAGSGLLLVIARWALFRKAGKPGWHSLIPVLNVCKEYSLCWSGWVGLLSLACPAAYMAINVLINAGMLSPGAVMTAVKVALAALFVILRIAESMKLAKVFGKKAGTGILLMIFATLGRLFLGLGKAKYVGKAA
;
A
#
# COMPACT_ATOMS: atom_id res chain seq x y z
N MET A 1 7.39 28.51 -26.66
CA MET A 1 7.92 27.30 -26.02
C MET A 1 7.23 26.97 -24.67
N MET A 2 7.12 27.93 -23.75
CA MET A 2 6.56 27.73 -22.39
C MET A 2 5.10 27.17 -22.36
N LYS A 3 4.20 27.66 -23.24
CA LYS A 3 2.81 27.16 -23.34
C LYS A 3 2.73 25.69 -23.78
N ARG A 4 3.60 25.23 -24.69
CA ARG A 4 3.66 23.84 -25.15
C ARG A 4 4.23 22.90 -24.09
N VAL A 5 5.22 23.35 -23.30
CA VAL A 5 5.78 22.58 -22.19
C VAL A 5 4.76 22.45 -21.05
N LEU A 6 4.02 23.52 -20.74
CA LEU A 6 2.95 23.48 -19.73
C LEU A 6 1.80 22.56 -20.14
N SER A 7 1.40 22.58 -21.43
CA SER A 7 0.37 21.68 -21.97
C SER A 7 0.81 20.22 -21.92
N LEU A 8 2.08 19.91 -22.24
CA LEU A 8 2.65 18.57 -22.11
C LEU A 8 2.72 18.09 -20.65
N LEU A 9 3.12 18.97 -19.73
CA LEU A 9 3.14 18.65 -18.29
C LEU A 9 1.73 18.39 -17.74
N CYS A 10 0.74 19.20 -18.12
CA CYS A 10 -0.66 18.96 -17.75
C CYS A 10 -1.19 17.64 -18.35
N ALA A 11 -0.84 17.32 -19.58
CA ALA A 11 -1.23 16.06 -20.21
C ALA A 11 -0.58 14.85 -19.55
N VAL A 12 0.70 14.93 -19.19
CA VAL A 12 1.42 13.86 -18.45
C VAL A 12 0.87 13.72 -17.02
N LEU A 13 0.56 14.80 -16.32
CA LEU A 13 -0.08 14.76 -15.00
C LEU A 13 -1.50 14.18 -15.08
N LEU A 14 -2.28 14.55 -16.09
CA LEU A 14 -3.59 13.93 -16.35
C LEU A 14 -3.47 12.45 -16.66
N LEU A 15 -2.49 12.04 -17.48
CA LEU A 15 -2.23 10.63 -17.78
C LEU A 15 -1.74 9.86 -16.55
N LEU A 16 -0.92 10.45 -15.68
CA LEU A 16 -0.50 9.86 -14.42
C LEU A 16 -1.65 9.76 -13.41
N CYS A 17 -2.54 10.75 -13.36
CA CYS A 17 -3.75 10.70 -12.53
C CYS A 17 -4.77 9.67 -13.06
N LEU A 18 -4.93 9.57 -14.38
CA LEU A 18 -5.78 8.56 -15.01
C LEU A 18 -5.17 7.16 -14.92
N GLY A 19 -3.85 7.04 -14.99
CA GLY A 19 -3.14 5.76 -14.80
C GLY A 19 -3.18 5.28 -13.35
N ALA A 20 -3.25 6.15 -12.36
CA ALA A 20 -3.39 5.78 -10.94
C ALA A 20 -4.79 5.21 -10.60
N THR A 21 -5.81 5.51 -11.43
CA THR A 21 -7.16 4.92 -11.29
C THR A 21 -7.34 3.63 -12.08
N ALA A 22 -6.38 3.28 -12.95
CA ALA A 22 -6.41 2.07 -13.78
C ALA A 22 -5.67 0.87 -13.16
N PHE A 23 -5.05 1.01 -11.97
CA PHE A 23 -4.87 -0.14 -11.10
C PHE A 23 -6.26 -0.47 -10.56
N ALA A 24 -6.98 -1.27 -11.36
CA ALA A 24 -8.24 -1.85 -10.97
C ALA A 24 -8.05 -2.39 -9.55
N ASP A 25 -8.87 -1.91 -8.67
CA ASP A 25 -9.20 -2.51 -7.40
C ASP A 25 -9.46 -4.00 -7.69
N ALA A 26 -8.43 -4.83 -7.57
CA ALA A 26 -8.61 -6.25 -7.40
C ALA A 26 -9.32 -6.30 -6.06
N GLY A 27 -10.65 -6.48 -6.08
CA GLY A 27 -11.52 -6.35 -4.94
C GLY A 27 -10.87 -6.98 -3.71
N GLU A 28 -10.97 -6.33 -2.57
CA GLU A 28 -10.52 -6.96 -1.32
C GLU A 28 -11.49 -8.10 -1.00
N PRO A 29 -11.01 -9.24 -0.43
CA PRO A 29 -11.89 -10.24 0.12
C PRO A 29 -12.87 -9.62 1.13
N ASN A 30 -14.09 -10.16 1.21
CA ASN A 30 -15.08 -9.70 2.18
C ASN A 30 -14.61 -9.94 3.63
N LEU A 31 -13.87 -11.05 3.86
CA LEU A 31 -13.31 -11.41 5.16
C LEU A 31 -11.93 -10.78 5.33
N LYS A 32 -11.73 -10.15 6.48
CA LYS A 32 -10.49 -9.48 6.87
C LYS A 32 -9.84 -10.15 8.06
N VAL A 33 -8.57 -9.85 8.28
CA VAL A 33 -7.85 -10.31 9.47
C VAL A 33 -8.57 -9.83 10.73
N GLY A 34 -8.85 -10.78 11.63
CA GLY A 34 -9.60 -10.57 12.87
C GLY A 34 -11.07 -10.99 12.79
N ASP A 35 -11.63 -11.13 11.59
CA ASP A 35 -13.00 -11.61 11.43
C ASP A 35 -13.13 -13.09 11.82
N VAL A 36 -14.30 -13.49 12.30
CA VAL A 36 -14.60 -14.89 12.54
C VAL A 36 -15.01 -15.51 11.21
N MET A 37 -14.33 -16.60 10.83
CA MET A 37 -14.68 -17.37 9.64
C MET A 37 -16.02 -18.08 9.87
N PRO A 38 -17.06 -17.86 9.04
CA PRO A 38 -18.28 -18.62 9.11
C PRO A 38 -18.02 -20.11 8.93
N ASP A 39 -18.77 -20.96 9.65
CA ASP A 39 -18.66 -22.41 9.48
C ASP A 39 -19.15 -22.81 8.08
N PHE A 40 -18.49 -23.79 7.51
CA PHE A 40 -18.83 -24.30 6.17
C PHE A 40 -18.51 -25.79 6.07
N THR A 41 -19.13 -26.47 5.12
CA THR A 41 -18.81 -27.83 4.73
C THR A 41 -18.59 -27.91 3.23
N VAL A 42 -17.48 -28.53 2.81
CA VAL A 42 -17.12 -28.69 1.41
C VAL A 42 -16.88 -30.15 1.07
N SER A 43 -17.16 -30.54 -0.18
CA SER A 43 -16.84 -31.84 -0.72
C SER A 43 -15.42 -31.90 -1.25
N LEU A 44 -14.74 -33.03 -0.99
CA LEU A 44 -13.35 -33.23 -1.40
C LEU A 44 -13.25 -34.29 -2.52
N THR A 45 -12.12 -34.30 -3.22
CA THR A 45 -11.87 -35.22 -4.36
C THR A 45 -11.77 -36.66 -3.99
N ASP A 46 -11.57 -37.01 -2.71
CA ASP A 46 -11.55 -38.36 -2.20
C ASP A 46 -12.95 -38.89 -1.81
N GLY A 47 -14.00 -38.13 -2.06
CA GLY A 47 -15.38 -38.44 -1.74
C GLY A 47 -15.78 -38.13 -0.29
N THR A 48 -14.87 -37.61 0.52
CA THR A 48 -15.16 -37.13 1.88
C THR A 48 -15.67 -35.69 1.91
N THR A 49 -16.06 -35.24 3.09
CA THR A 49 -16.39 -33.82 3.34
C THR A 49 -15.50 -33.25 4.42
N ALA A 50 -15.22 -31.95 4.34
CA ALA A 50 -14.50 -31.21 5.36
C ALA A 50 -15.39 -30.11 5.92
N THR A 51 -15.56 -30.07 7.24
CA THR A 51 -16.28 -29.00 7.96
C THR A 51 -15.31 -28.24 8.82
N LEU A 52 -15.32 -26.90 8.70
CA LEU A 52 -14.35 -26.03 9.40
C LEU A 52 -14.35 -26.26 10.91
N SER A 53 -15.53 -26.28 11.54
CA SER A 53 -15.65 -26.47 12.99
C SER A 53 -15.11 -27.81 13.48
N GLU A 54 -15.16 -28.88 12.66
CA GLU A 54 -14.56 -30.17 12.99
C GLU A 54 -13.03 -30.12 12.83
N LEU A 55 -12.54 -29.52 11.75
CA LEU A 55 -11.10 -29.38 11.53
C LEU A 55 -10.42 -28.59 12.64
N LEU A 56 -11.05 -27.52 13.14
CA LEU A 56 -10.51 -26.69 14.22
C LEU A 56 -10.47 -27.39 15.60
N LYS A 57 -11.15 -28.52 15.76
CA LYS A 57 -11.01 -29.36 16.96
C LYS A 57 -9.71 -30.18 16.95
N GLU A 58 -9.19 -30.50 15.77
CA GLU A 58 -8.03 -31.35 15.57
C GLU A 58 -6.77 -30.61 15.15
N LYS A 59 -6.92 -29.42 14.51
CA LYS A 59 -5.84 -28.66 13.91
C LYS A 59 -5.68 -27.29 14.56
N ASP A 60 -4.44 -26.86 14.69
CA ASP A 60 -4.08 -25.52 15.16
C ASP A 60 -4.31 -24.46 14.09
N LEU A 61 -4.24 -24.86 12.81
CA LEU A 61 -4.33 -23.96 11.66
C LEU A 61 -5.09 -24.64 10.51
N VAL A 62 -6.07 -23.94 9.95
CA VAL A 62 -6.72 -24.28 8.69
C VAL A 62 -6.35 -23.24 7.64
N VAL A 63 -5.71 -23.66 6.56
CA VAL A 63 -5.39 -22.81 5.42
C VAL A 63 -6.41 -23.05 4.33
N LEU A 64 -7.16 -22.03 3.96
CA LEU A 64 -8.08 -22.04 2.82
C LEU A 64 -7.37 -21.40 1.64
N ASN A 65 -7.15 -22.15 0.58
CA ASN A 65 -6.57 -21.66 -0.66
C ASN A 65 -7.61 -21.76 -1.78
N PHE A 66 -7.99 -20.65 -2.36
CA PHE A 66 -8.92 -20.58 -3.51
C PHE A 66 -8.13 -20.48 -4.78
N PHE A 67 -8.38 -21.39 -5.70
CA PHE A 67 -7.67 -21.52 -6.97
C PHE A 67 -8.60 -21.82 -8.14
N ALA A 68 -8.05 -21.98 -9.33
CA ALA A 68 -8.71 -22.54 -10.52
C ALA A 68 -7.73 -23.47 -11.26
N SER A 69 -8.22 -24.49 -11.93
CA SER A 69 -7.40 -25.50 -12.63
C SER A 69 -6.47 -24.89 -13.70
N TRP A 70 -6.83 -23.77 -14.29
CA TRP A 70 -6.06 -23.04 -15.30
C TRP A 70 -5.12 -21.96 -14.72
N CYS A 71 -5.04 -21.80 -13.41
CA CYS A 71 -4.33 -20.71 -12.76
C CYS A 71 -2.82 -20.98 -12.65
N GLY A 72 -2.04 -20.50 -13.59
CA GLY A 72 -0.59 -20.68 -13.59
C GLY A 72 0.16 -20.13 -12.34
N PRO A 73 -0.21 -18.98 -11.74
CA PRO A 73 0.34 -18.56 -10.45
C PRO A 73 0.05 -19.54 -9.30
N CYS A 74 -1.14 -20.19 -9.27
CA CYS A 74 -1.51 -21.18 -8.27
C CYS A 74 -0.61 -22.43 -8.37
N GLU A 75 -0.41 -22.91 -9.60
CA GLU A 75 0.47 -24.06 -9.89
C GLU A 75 1.89 -23.84 -9.36
N LYS A 76 2.40 -22.61 -9.45
CA LYS A 76 3.76 -22.27 -9.01
C LYS A 76 3.93 -22.27 -7.49
N GLU A 77 2.90 -21.98 -6.70
CA GLU A 77 3.00 -21.99 -5.23
C GLU A 77 2.76 -23.36 -4.62
N PHE A 78 2.06 -24.27 -5.31
CA PHE A 78 1.69 -25.58 -4.79
C PHE A 78 2.87 -26.45 -4.33
N PRO A 79 4.04 -26.49 -5.01
CA PRO A 79 5.18 -27.26 -4.51
C PRO A 79 5.67 -26.81 -3.12
N ASP A 80 5.71 -25.50 -2.85
CA ASP A 80 6.06 -24.95 -1.53
C ASP A 80 4.99 -25.28 -0.50
N MET A 81 3.72 -25.13 -0.87
CA MET A 81 2.59 -25.50 0.01
C MET A 81 2.61 -26.98 0.35
N GLU A 82 2.87 -27.86 -0.61
CA GLU A 82 2.97 -29.31 -0.43
C GLU A 82 4.10 -29.70 0.52
N LYS A 83 5.28 -29.09 0.35
CA LYS A 83 6.44 -29.30 1.23
C LYS A 83 6.09 -28.95 2.69
N VAL A 84 5.48 -27.77 2.90
CA VAL A 84 5.11 -27.29 4.23
C VAL A 84 3.98 -28.12 4.83
N TYR A 85 2.99 -28.51 4.02
CA TYR A 85 1.91 -29.38 4.46
C TYR A 85 2.40 -30.73 4.97
N ARG A 86 3.26 -31.42 4.21
CA ARG A 86 3.83 -32.71 4.63
C ARG A 86 4.61 -32.62 5.95
N ALA A 87 5.27 -31.51 6.19
CA ALA A 87 6.03 -31.30 7.42
C ALA A 87 5.15 -30.98 8.64
N ASN A 88 3.91 -30.52 8.46
CA ASN A 88 3.07 -30.00 9.54
C ASN A 88 1.63 -30.56 9.53
N SER A 89 1.35 -31.62 8.76
CA SER A 89 -0.02 -32.15 8.57
C SER A 89 -0.67 -32.69 9.85
N ASP A 90 0.09 -32.94 10.89
CA ASP A 90 -0.39 -33.27 12.24
C ASP A 90 -1.09 -32.10 12.91
N ARG A 91 -0.62 -30.87 12.66
CA ARG A 91 -1.09 -29.63 13.31
C ARG A 91 -1.87 -28.69 12.40
N MET A 92 -1.75 -28.82 11.09
CA MET A 92 -2.47 -27.98 10.12
C MET A 92 -3.14 -28.79 9.03
N VAL A 93 -4.08 -28.16 8.36
CA VAL A 93 -4.66 -28.66 7.11
C VAL A 93 -4.70 -27.55 6.07
N ILE A 94 -4.41 -27.89 4.81
CA ILE A 94 -4.66 -27.04 3.65
C ILE A 94 -5.90 -27.59 2.95
N LEU A 95 -6.94 -26.75 2.83
CA LEU A 95 -8.07 -26.98 1.94
C LEU A 95 -7.88 -26.12 0.70
N SER A 96 -7.42 -26.72 -0.39
CA SER A 96 -7.31 -26.04 -1.67
C SER A 96 -8.58 -26.29 -2.48
N LEU A 97 -9.37 -25.23 -2.66
CA LEU A 97 -10.73 -25.31 -3.18
C LEU A 97 -10.82 -24.53 -4.49
N SER A 98 -11.21 -25.21 -5.57
CA SER A 98 -11.52 -24.48 -6.80
C SER A 98 -12.79 -23.64 -6.62
N ALA A 99 -12.67 -22.35 -6.95
CA ALA A 99 -13.78 -21.41 -6.97
C ALA A 99 -14.18 -21.04 -8.42
N TYR A 100 -13.67 -21.76 -9.42
CA TYR A 100 -14.03 -21.59 -10.81
C TYR A 100 -15.23 -22.45 -11.16
N GLU A 101 -16.25 -21.84 -11.76
CA GLU A 101 -17.55 -22.49 -11.97
C GLU A 101 -17.53 -23.67 -12.95
N ASP A 102 -16.57 -23.67 -13.90
CA ASP A 102 -16.42 -24.76 -14.89
C ASP A 102 -15.53 -25.92 -14.38
N ASP A 103 -14.88 -25.78 -13.23
CA ASP A 103 -14.13 -26.87 -12.63
C ASP A 103 -15.09 -27.92 -12.04
N THR A 104 -14.83 -29.18 -12.35
CA THR A 104 -15.57 -30.31 -11.79
C THR A 104 -14.70 -31.08 -10.78
N MET A 105 -15.33 -31.88 -9.95
CA MET A 105 -14.62 -32.71 -8.97
C MET A 105 -13.61 -33.64 -9.64
N GLU A 106 -13.95 -34.15 -10.81
CA GLU A 106 -13.07 -35.01 -11.62
C GLU A 106 -11.83 -34.24 -12.13
N VAL A 107 -12.03 -33.02 -12.66
CA VAL A 107 -10.93 -32.14 -13.10
C VAL A 107 -9.97 -31.86 -11.94
N ILE A 108 -10.51 -31.58 -10.75
CA ILE A 108 -9.68 -31.29 -9.58
C ILE A 108 -8.98 -32.54 -9.04
N ALA A 109 -9.60 -33.71 -9.13
CA ALA A 109 -8.95 -34.96 -8.76
C ALA A 109 -7.76 -35.28 -9.67
N ASP A 110 -7.95 -35.18 -10.99
CA ASP A 110 -6.88 -35.36 -11.99
C ASP A 110 -5.76 -34.33 -11.81
N TYR A 111 -6.12 -33.06 -11.51
CA TYR A 111 -5.17 -32.00 -11.22
C TYR A 111 -4.31 -32.34 -9.99
N LYS A 112 -4.94 -32.77 -8.90
CA LYS A 112 -4.28 -33.20 -7.66
C LYS A 112 -3.29 -34.32 -7.92
N GLU A 113 -3.71 -35.37 -8.65
CA GLU A 113 -2.87 -36.52 -8.96
C GLU A 113 -1.69 -36.13 -9.86
N SER A 114 -1.95 -35.40 -10.95
CA SER A 114 -0.91 -34.98 -11.90
C SER A 114 0.18 -34.08 -11.29
N HIS A 115 -0.15 -33.32 -10.25
CA HIS A 115 0.79 -32.44 -9.54
C HIS A 115 1.37 -33.07 -8.25
N GLY A 116 0.98 -34.32 -7.91
CA GLY A 116 1.49 -35.05 -6.75
C GLY A 116 1.16 -34.38 -5.41
N LEU A 117 0.01 -33.73 -5.33
CA LEU A 117 -0.42 -32.99 -4.13
C LEU A 117 -1.10 -33.92 -3.12
N SER A 118 -0.68 -33.84 -1.85
CA SER A 118 -1.23 -34.69 -0.79
C SER A 118 -2.31 -33.99 0.05
N PHE A 119 -2.30 -32.65 0.09
CA PHE A 119 -3.32 -31.91 0.84
C PHE A 119 -4.73 -32.06 0.23
N PRO A 120 -5.79 -31.93 1.06
CA PRO A 120 -7.18 -31.97 0.62
C PRO A 120 -7.50 -30.93 -0.45
N MET A 121 -8.12 -31.38 -1.54
CA MET A 121 -8.60 -30.52 -2.63
C MET A 121 -10.07 -30.80 -2.94
N GLY A 122 -10.79 -29.79 -3.41
CA GLY A 122 -12.20 -29.91 -3.75
C GLY A 122 -12.77 -28.67 -4.41
N LEU A 123 -14.10 -28.54 -4.35
CA LEU A 123 -14.81 -27.35 -4.86
C LEU A 123 -15.28 -26.49 -3.69
N SER A 124 -15.12 -25.18 -3.80
CA SER A 124 -15.57 -24.22 -2.77
C SER A 124 -17.10 -24.11 -2.68
N GLY A 125 -17.79 -24.41 -3.79
CA GLY A 125 -19.18 -24.01 -3.95
C GLY A 125 -19.35 -22.48 -4.08
N SER A 126 -20.47 -22.08 -4.65
CA SER A 126 -20.76 -20.65 -4.87
C SER A 126 -20.97 -19.87 -3.56
N GLU A 127 -21.51 -20.52 -2.53
CA GLU A 127 -21.80 -19.87 -1.24
C GLU A 127 -20.53 -19.50 -0.48
N LEU A 128 -19.57 -20.42 -0.35
CA LEU A 128 -18.31 -20.15 0.33
C LEU A 128 -17.47 -19.12 -0.43
N ALA A 129 -17.36 -19.26 -1.76
CA ALA A 129 -16.65 -18.31 -2.60
C ALA A 129 -17.25 -16.89 -2.51
N ALA A 130 -18.59 -16.77 -2.47
CA ALA A 130 -19.28 -15.50 -2.28
C ALA A 130 -19.09 -14.93 -0.88
N THR A 131 -19.11 -15.78 0.16
CA THR A 131 -18.89 -15.38 1.56
C THR A 131 -17.49 -14.79 1.75
N VAL A 132 -16.47 -15.46 1.22
CA VAL A 132 -15.09 -14.97 1.25
C VAL A 132 -14.89 -13.76 0.33
N GLY A 133 -15.65 -13.69 -0.77
CA GLY A 133 -15.48 -12.64 -1.78
C GLY A 133 -14.15 -12.77 -2.50
N VAL A 134 -13.88 -13.95 -3.07
CA VAL A 134 -12.60 -14.26 -3.76
C VAL A 134 -12.41 -13.32 -4.98
N PRO A 135 -11.48 -12.36 -4.93
CA PRO A 135 -11.35 -11.35 -6.00
C PRO A 135 -10.47 -11.81 -7.16
N ALA A 136 -9.56 -12.75 -6.92
CA ALA A 136 -8.59 -13.27 -7.89
C ALA A 136 -8.01 -14.60 -7.41
N TYR A 137 -7.35 -15.33 -8.30
CA TYR A 137 -6.65 -16.59 -7.97
C TYR A 137 -5.13 -16.43 -8.01
N PRO A 138 -4.41 -17.01 -7.03
CA PRO A 138 -4.92 -17.61 -5.80
C PRO A 138 -5.35 -16.54 -4.78
N THR A 139 -6.30 -16.90 -3.91
CA THR A 139 -6.58 -16.18 -2.66
C THR A 139 -6.45 -17.15 -1.51
N THR A 140 -5.66 -16.80 -0.50
CA THR A 140 -5.34 -17.66 0.63
C THR A 140 -5.71 -17.00 1.95
N LEU A 141 -6.46 -17.71 2.79
CA LEU A 141 -6.81 -17.31 4.15
C LEU A 141 -6.23 -18.31 5.14
N PHE A 142 -5.69 -17.82 6.25
CA PHE A 142 -5.29 -18.64 7.38
C PHE A 142 -6.31 -18.45 8.50
N VAL A 143 -6.91 -19.56 8.95
CA VAL A 143 -7.88 -19.56 10.04
C VAL A 143 -7.23 -20.26 11.23
N ASP A 144 -7.09 -19.53 12.33
CA ASP A 144 -6.49 -20.06 13.56
C ASP A 144 -7.46 -20.98 14.33
N ARG A 145 -6.94 -21.63 15.37
CA ARG A 145 -7.74 -22.56 16.22
C ARG A 145 -8.96 -21.91 16.89
N SER A 146 -9.01 -20.56 16.98
CA SER A 146 -10.17 -19.85 17.52
C SER A 146 -11.25 -19.58 16.47
N GLY A 147 -11.02 -19.98 15.21
CA GLY A 147 -11.90 -19.71 14.08
C GLY A 147 -11.77 -18.31 13.50
N LYS A 148 -10.74 -17.55 13.87
CA LYS A 148 -10.49 -16.22 13.32
C LYS A 148 -9.58 -16.28 12.12
N VAL A 149 -9.86 -15.40 11.16
CA VAL A 149 -8.97 -15.14 10.03
C VAL A 149 -7.73 -14.40 10.54
N GLY A 150 -6.61 -15.08 10.60
CA GLY A 150 -5.34 -14.52 11.06
C GLY A 150 -4.48 -13.92 9.96
N PHE A 151 -4.72 -14.31 8.70
CA PHE A 151 -3.98 -13.82 7.54
C PHE A 151 -4.82 -13.94 6.27
N VAL A 152 -4.69 -12.98 5.38
CA VAL A 152 -5.32 -12.96 4.04
C VAL A 152 -4.30 -12.53 3.01
N LYS A 153 -4.20 -13.28 1.91
CA LYS A 153 -3.36 -12.95 0.76
C LYS A 153 -4.13 -13.13 -0.54
N VAL A 154 -4.11 -12.10 -1.36
CA VAL A 154 -4.57 -12.16 -2.76
C VAL A 154 -3.33 -12.22 -3.64
N GLY A 155 -3.28 -13.19 -4.56
CA GLY A 155 -2.11 -13.50 -5.38
C GLY A 155 -1.16 -14.52 -4.72
N ALA A 156 -0.32 -15.16 -5.55
CA ALA A 156 0.59 -16.22 -5.12
C ALA A 156 1.69 -15.74 -4.17
N PHE A 157 2.18 -16.63 -3.33
CA PHE A 157 3.42 -16.43 -2.57
C PHE A 157 4.59 -16.35 -3.56
N GLN A 158 5.35 -15.26 -3.50
CA GLN A 158 6.36 -14.95 -4.53
C GLN A 158 7.76 -15.44 -4.18
N ALA A 159 8.11 -15.45 -2.89
CA ALA A 159 9.41 -15.86 -2.42
C ALA A 159 9.36 -17.28 -1.85
N GLU A 160 10.40 -18.06 -2.14
CA GLU A 160 10.59 -19.36 -1.51
C GLU A 160 10.66 -19.21 0.02
N GLY A 161 9.90 -20.04 0.74
CA GLY A 161 9.79 -19.98 2.20
C GLY A 161 8.83 -18.92 2.76
N ASP A 162 8.20 -18.07 1.92
CA ASP A 162 7.24 -17.08 2.41
C ASP A 162 5.99 -17.75 3.02
N PHE A 163 5.48 -18.80 2.37
CA PHE A 163 4.38 -19.60 2.90
C PHE A 163 4.79 -20.32 4.21
N GLU A 164 5.99 -20.93 4.25
CA GLU A 164 6.52 -21.60 5.43
C GLU A 164 6.66 -20.65 6.62
N ALA A 165 7.16 -19.44 6.39
CA ALA A 165 7.29 -18.42 7.43
C ALA A 165 5.93 -18.05 8.05
N LYS A 166 4.88 -17.91 7.20
CA LYS A 166 3.52 -17.65 7.69
C LYS A 166 2.98 -18.80 8.52
N VAL A 167 3.07 -20.02 8.01
CA VAL A 167 2.63 -21.23 8.75
C VAL A 167 3.36 -21.35 10.09
N SER A 168 4.67 -21.15 10.11
CA SER A 168 5.48 -21.23 11.33
C SER A 168 5.04 -20.21 12.39
N HIS A 169 4.62 -19.02 11.99
CA HIS A 169 4.09 -18.01 12.90
C HIS A 169 2.80 -18.50 13.60
N PHE A 170 1.84 -19.07 12.86
CA PHE A 170 0.58 -19.56 13.43
C PHE A 170 0.74 -20.83 14.25
N LEU A 171 1.75 -21.64 13.96
CA LEU A 171 2.07 -22.86 14.70
C LEU A 171 3.06 -22.62 15.85
N ALA A 172 3.51 -21.38 16.08
CA ALA A 172 4.40 -21.05 17.18
C ALA A 172 3.74 -21.34 18.54
N PRO A 173 4.51 -21.85 19.53
CA PRO A 173 3.97 -22.16 20.86
C PRO A 173 3.41 -20.94 21.61
N ASP A 174 3.91 -19.75 21.29
CA ASP A 174 3.56 -18.46 21.87
C ASP A 174 2.56 -17.66 21.03
N TYR A 175 1.96 -18.28 20.01
CA TYR A 175 0.92 -17.61 19.22
C TYR A 175 -0.28 -17.24 20.09
N ASP A 176 -0.56 -15.96 20.21
CA ASP A 176 -1.56 -15.37 21.10
C ASP A 176 -2.90 -15.02 20.42
N GLY A 177 -3.05 -15.36 19.13
CA GLY A 177 -4.27 -15.08 18.35
C GLY A 177 -4.32 -13.65 17.77
N THR A 178 -3.27 -12.83 17.91
CA THR A 178 -3.29 -11.44 17.39
C THR A 178 -3.05 -11.31 15.89
N GLY A 179 -2.63 -12.39 15.23
CA GLY A 179 -2.45 -12.46 13.77
C GLY A 179 -1.26 -11.67 13.23
N ILE A 180 -0.87 -12.03 12.00
CA ILE A 180 0.28 -11.41 11.31
C ILE A 180 0.05 -9.93 11.00
N ALA A 181 -1.21 -9.47 10.87
CA ALA A 181 -1.51 -8.07 10.56
C ALA A 181 -0.91 -7.09 11.58
N ALA A 182 -0.89 -7.43 12.86
CA ALA A 182 -0.31 -6.58 13.90
C ALA A 182 1.23 -6.50 13.76
N GLU A 183 1.89 -7.61 13.48
CA GLU A 183 3.35 -7.66 13.33
C GLU A 183 3.84 -6.97 12.06
N ILE A 184 3.18 -7.16 10.93
CA ILE A 184 3.49 -6.50 9.65
C ILE A 184 3.27 -4.98 9.77
N VAL A 185 2.15 -4.55 10.36
CA VAL A 185 1.86 -3.13 10.58
C VAL A 185 2.93 -2.51 11.49
N HIS A 186 3.38 -3.22 12.53
CA HIS A 186 4.39 -2.70 13.44
C HIS A 186 5.75 -2.53 12.76
N SER A 187 6.23 -3.53 12.02
CA SER A 187 7.51 -3.45 11.30
C SER A 187 7.50 -2.40 10.19
N HIS A 188 6.43 -2.34 9.39
CA HIS A 188 6.28 -1.31 8.37
C HIS A 188 6.13 0.08 8.96
N THR A 189 5.42 0.22 10.09
CA THR A 189 5.27 1.51 10.77
C THR A 189 6.63 2.03 11.25
N LEU A 190 7.48 1.20 11.85
CA LEU A 190 8.83 1.58 12.25
C LEU A 190 9.71 1.96 11.05
N GLN A 191 9.66 1.20 9.96
CA GLN A 191 10.39 1.51 8.72
C GLN A 191 9.91 2.82 8.09
N ILE A 192 8.60 3.04 8.04
CA ILE A 192 8.00 4.29 7.54
C ILE A 192 8.42 5.46 8.43
N LEU A 193 8.34 5.33 9.76
CA LEU A 193 8.75 6.38 10.69
C LEU A 193 10.24 6.69 10.58
N ALA A 194 11.11 5.68 10.46
CA ALA A 194 12.54 5.87 10.25
C ALA A 194 12.83 6.57 8.92
N GLY A 195 12.13 6.17 7.83
CA GLY A 195 12.23 6.82 6.52
C GLY A 195 11.75 8.27 6.55
N LEU A 196 10.65 8.55 7.23
CA LEU A 196 10.12 9.91 7.42
C LEU A 196 11.07 10.77 8.26
N ALA A 197 11.65 10.23 9.33
CA ALA A 197 12.63 10.93 10.17
C ALA A 197 13.90 11.25 9.37
N GLY A 198 14.42 10.29 8.60
CA GLY A 198 15.60 10.48 7.74
C GLY A 198 15.37 11.52 6.65
N SER A 199 14.23 11.46 5.96
CA SER A 199 13.86 12.43 4.93
C SER A 199 13.61 13.83 5.52
N GLY A 200 13.02 13.91 6.71
CA GLY A 200 12.83 15.14 7.47
C GLY A 200 14.16 15.81 7.84
N LEU A 201 15.13 15.03 8.34
CA LEU A 201 16.46 15.53 8.68
C LEU A 201 17.19 16.07 7.45
N LEU A 202 17.17 15.34 6.32
CA LEU A 202 17.76 15.80 5.06
C LEU A 202 17.10 17.11 4.57
N LEU A 203 15.80 17.24 4.73
CA LEU A 203 15.08 18.45 4.37
C LEU A 203 15.50 19.66 5.22
N VAL A 204 15.69 19.45 6.54
CA VAL A 204 16.19 20.48 7.46
C VAL A 204 17.60 20.91 7.07
N ILE A 205 18.50 19.99 6.78
CA ILE A 205 19.88 20.28 6.36
C ILE A 205 19.87 21.08 5.04
N ALA A 206 19.07 20.62 4.06
CA ALA A 206 18.95 21.27 2.76
C ALA A 206 18.47 22.73 2.88
N ARG A 207 17.45 22.97 3.72
CA ARG A 207 16.92 24.33 3.97
C ARG A 207 17.87 25.17 4.80
N TRP A 208 18.55 24.60 5.77
CA TRP A 208 19.60 25.31 6.53
C TRP A 208 20.66 25.88 5.61
N ALA A 209 21.21 25.05 4.72
CA ALA A 209 22.21 25.45 3.74
C ALA A 209 21.67 26.55 2.80
N LEU A 210 20.41 26.40 2.33
CA LEU A 210 19.75 27.33 1.44
C LEU A 210 19.54 28.70 2.11
N PHE A 211 19.08 28.74 3.37
CA PHE A 211 18.88 29.98 4.13
C PHE A 211 20.20 30.68 4.40
N ARG A 212 21.24 29.99 4.84
CA ARG A 212 22.57 30.56 5.04
C ARG A 212 23.11 31.22 3.76
N LYS A 213 22.91 30.54 2.63
CA LYS A 213 23.35 31.05 1.34
C LYS A 213 22.57 32.31 0.89
N ALA A 214 21.30 32.41 1.30
CA ALA A 214 20.45 33.56 1.08
C ALA A 214 20.66 34.70 2.12
N GLY A 215 21.70 34.60 2.97
CA GLY A 215 21.96 35.59 4.05
C GLY A 215 20.92 35.55 5.17
N LYS A 216 20.18 34.44 5.35
CA LYS A 216 19.19 34.29 6.41
C LYS A 216 19.69 33.30 7.47
N PRO A 217 19.25 33.45 8.74
CA PRO A 217 19.61 32.51 9.80
C PRO A 217 19.18 31.10 9.47
N GLY A 218 20.10 30.12 9.54
CA GLY A 218 19.83 28.72 9.21
C GLY A 218 18.80 28.06 10.12
N TRP A 219 18.75 28.47 11.42
CA TRP A 219 17.81 27.90 12.41
C TRP A 219 16.33 28.03 12.03
N HIS A 220 15.97 28.92 11.09
CA HIS A 220 14.62 28.98 10.54
C HIS A 220 14.17 27.65 9.94
N SER A 221 15.09 26.78 9.53
CA SER A 221 14.77 25.45 8.98
C SER A 221 14.24 24.47 10.04
N LEU A 222 14.50 24.71 11.33
CA LEU A 222 14.09 23.84 12.43
C LEU A 222 12.62 23.99 12.80
N ILE A 223 12.00 25.13 12.52
CA ILE A 223 10.60 25.39 12.84
C ILE A 223 9.73 25.14 11.61
N PRO A 224 8.86 24.10 11.59
CA PRO A 224 8.17 23.66 10.39
C PRO A 224 7.39 24.76 9.65
N VAL A 225 6.57 25.54 10.34
CA VAL A 225 5.80 26.62 9.74
C VAL A 225 6.72 27.77 9.26
N LEU A 226 7.67 28.17 10.10
CA LEU A 226 8.59 29.25 9.79
C LEU A 226 9.48 28.91 8.61
N ASN A 227 9.96 27.67 8.50
CA ASN A 227 10.82 27.26 7.38
C ASN A 227 10.12 27.39 6.03
N VAL A 228 8.84 26.97 5.93
CA VAL A 228 8.06 27.11 4.70
C VAL A 228 7.81 28.58 4.37
N CYS A 229 7.32 29.36 5.34
CA CYS A 229 7.07 30.79 5.14
C CYS A 229 8.34 31.55 4.72
N LYS A 230 9.49 31.25 5.33
CA LYS A 230 10.78 31.88 4.98
C LYS A 230 11.30 31.41 3.63
N GLU A 231 11.15 30.15 3.26
CA GLU A 231 11.49 29.65 1.93
C GLU A 231 10.68 30.37 0.85
N TYR A 232 9.36 30.45 1.01
CA TYR A 232 8.51 31.24 0.11
C TYR A 232 8.89 32.71 0.11
N SER A 233 9.31 33.28 1.25
CA SER A 233 9.74 34.67 1.33
C SER A 233 11.02 34.96 0.56
N LEU A 234 11.85 33.97 0.25
CA LEU A 234 13.05 34.13 -0.58
C LEU A 234 12.70 34.43 -2.05
N CYS A 235 11.60 33.87 -2.54
CA CYS A 235 11.27 33.94 -3.96
C CYS A 235 9.90 34.60 -4.24
N TRP A 236 9.04 34.70 -3.23
CA TRP A 236 7.68 35.25 -3.38
C TRP A 236 7.26 36.02 -2.12
N SER A 237 6.32 35.48 -1.33
CA SER A 237 5.78 36.03 -0.09
C SER A 237 5.58 34.97 0.96
N GLY A 238 5.86 35.28 2.21
CA GLY A 238 5.65 34.37 3.34
C GLY A 238 4.18 33.98 3.52
N TRP A 239 3.23 34.84 3.18
CA TRP A 239 1.79 34.56 3.22
C TRP A 239 1.39 33.44 2.25
N VAL A 240 1.99 33.37 1.08
CA VAL A 240 1.77 32.28 0.13
C VAL A 240 2.29 30.95 0.72
N GLY A 241 3.36 31.01 1.53
CA GLY A 241 3.84 29.85 2.29
C GLY A 241 2.81 29.35 3.30
N LEU A 242 2.13 30.25 4.03
CA LEU A 242 1.03 29.86 4.92
C LEU A 242 -0.14 29.23 4.15
N LEU A 243 -0.52 29.80 3.02
CA LEU A 243 -1.56 29.25 2.16
C LEU A 243 -1.21 27.82 1.67
N SER A 244 0.07 27.60 1.32
CA SER A 244 0.52 26.26 0.89
C SER A 244 0.49 25.22 2.01
N LEU A 245 0.59 25.63 3.27
CA LEU A 245 0.42 24.76 4.45
C LEU A 245 -1.07 24.54 4.79
N ALA A 246 -1.91 25.53 4.57
CA ALA A 246 -3.34 25.44 4.85
C ALA A 246 -4.06 24.42 3.95
N CYS A 247 -3.64 24.26 2.69
CA CYS A 247 -4.24 23.32 1.75
C CYS A 247 -4.18 21.85 2.24
N PRO A 248 -3.01 21.26 2.57
CA PRO A 248 -2.95 19.90 3.08
C PRO A 248 -3.58 19.77 4.47
N ALA A 249 -3.50 20.79 5.32
CA ALA A 249 -4.14 20.77 6.63
C ALA A 249 -5.68 20.70 6.50
N ALA A 250 -6.27 21.51 5.63
CA ALA A 250 -7.70 21.46 5.34
C ALA A 250 -8.12 20.12 4.73
N TYR A 251 -7.32 19.58 3.80
CA TYR A 251 -7.55 18.26 3.22
C TYR A 251 -7.59 17.16 4.29
N MET A 252 -6.61 17.17 5.20
CA MET A 252 -6.55 16.22 6.32
C MET A 252 -7.73 16.37 7.27
N ALA A 253 -8.09 17.60 7.64
CA ALA A 253 -9.23 17.88 8.52
C ALA A 253 -10.54 17.35 7.92
N ILE A 254 -10.78 17.55 6.63
CA ILE A 254 -11.93 17.01 5.93
C ILE A 254 -12.00 15.48 6.03
N ASN A 255 -10.88 14.78 5.82
CA ASN A 255 -10.85 13.33 5.93
C ASN A 255 -11.15 12.86 7.38
N VAL A 256 -10.58 13.52 8.37
CA VAL A 256 -10.87 13.21 9.79
C VAL A 256 -12.35 13.39 10.10
N LEU A 257 -12.97 14.47 9.64
CA LEU A 257 -14.40 14.74 9.88
C LEU A 257 -15.31 13.73 9.13
N ILE A 258 -14.92 13.30 7.93
CA ILE A 258 -15.64 12.23 7.21
C ILE A 258 -15.54 10.90 7.98
N ASN A 259 -14.36 10.52 8.41
CA ASN A 259 -14.13 9.28 9.16
C ASN A 259 -14.82 9.29 10.53
N ALA A 260 -14.96 10.46 11.14
CA ALA A 260 -15.72 10.65 12.39
C ALA A 260 -17.25 10.67 12.18
N GLY A 261 -17.75 10.52 10.94
CA GLY A 261 -19.17 10.58 10.62
C GLY A 261 -19.81 11.98 10.73
N MET A 262 -18.98 13.02 10.90
CA MET A 262 -19.45 14.41 11.02
C MET A 262 -19.73 15.08 9.67
N LEU A 263 -19.17 14.55 8.59
CA LEU A 263 -19.39 15.00 7.21
C LEU A 263 -19.69 13.80 6.32
N SER A 264 -20.68 13.93 5.45
CA SER A 264 -21.00 12.88 4.47
C SER A 264 -20.02 12.92 3.30
N PRO A 265 -19.48 11.76 2.87
CA PRO A 265 -18.69 11.66 1.65
C PRO A 265 -19.60 11.84 0.43
N GLY A 266 -19.55 13.00 -0.22
CA GLY A 266 -20.35 13.32 -1.40
C GLY A 266 -19.54 13.99 -2.49
N ALA A 267 -20.14 14.16 -3.66
CA ALA A 267 -19.48 14.76 -4.83
C ALA A 267 -18.90 16.17 -4.54
N VAL A 268 -19.61 16.98 -3.75
CA VAL A 268 -19.16 18.32 -3.35
C VAL A 268 -17.87 18.22 -2.51
N MET A 269 -17.83 17.32 -1.52
CA MET A 269 -16.67 17.17 -0.65
C MET A 269 -15.47 16.61 -1.42
N THR A 270 -15.70 15.71 -2.35
CA THR A 270 -14.66 15.23 -3.28
C THR A 270 -14.13 16.35 -4.15
N ALA A 271 -14.98 17.19 -4.71
CA ALA A 271 -14.58 18.35 -5.50
C ALA A 271 -13.73 19.34 -4.68
N VAL A 272 -14.11 19.60 -3.42
CA VAL A 272 -13.32 20.46 -2.51
C VAL A 272 -11.93 19.87 -2.24
N LYS A 273 -11.84 18.57 -1.98
CA LYS A 273 -10.55 17.89 -1.76
C LYS A 273 -9.66 17.95 -3.01
N VAL A 274 -10.23 17.74 -4.19
CA VAL A 274 -9.50 17.86 -5.47
C VAL A 274 -9.01 19.30 -5.70
N ALA A 275 -9.86 20.30 -5.42
CA ALA A 275 -9.47 21.70 -5.55
C ALA A 275 -8.33 22.10 -4.60
N LEU A 276 -8.35 21.62 -3.35
CA LEU A 276 -7.27 21.86 -2.37
C LEU A 276 -5.96 21.21 -2.82
N ALA A 277 -6.01 19.97 -3.31
CA ALA A 277 -4.85 19.27 -3.83
C ALA A 277 -4.26 19.98 -5.07
N ALA A 278 -5.11 20.39 -6.01
CA ALA A 278 -4.70 21.13 -7.20
C ALA A 278 -4.05 22.47 -6.83
N LEU A 279 -4.65 23.23 -5.91
CA LEU A 279 -4.09 24.50 -5.44
C LEU A 279 -2.72 24.30 -4.79
N PHE A 280 -2.57 23.27 -3.94
CA PHE A 280 -1.28 22.94 -3.33
C PHE A 280 -0.21 22.64 -4.39
N VAL A 281 -0.51 21.82 -5.39
CA VAL A 281 0.41 21.49 -6.48
C VAL A 281 0.81 22.74 -7.28
N ILE A 282 -0.15 23.61 -7.62
CA ILE A 282 0.12 24.87 -8.34
C ILE A 282 1.06 25.76 -7.53
N LEU A 283 0.82 25.90 -6.22
CA LEU A 283 1.69 26.72 -5.35
C LEU A 283 3.11 26.13 -5.26
N ARG A 284 3.26 24.81 -5.22
CA ARG A 284 4.56 24.12 -5.19
C ARG A 284 5.32 24.27 -6.51
N ILE A 285 4.64 24.19 -7.65
CA ILE A 285 5.23 24.45 -8.97
C ILE A 285 5.73 25.88 -9.06
N ALA A 286 4.87 26.84 -8.72
CA ALA A 286 5.22 28.27 -8.79
C ALA A 286 6.40 28.62 -7.87
N GLU A 287 6.43 28.08 -6.64
CA GLU A 287 7.53 28.26 -5.69
C GLU A 287 8.83 27.69 -6.26
N SER A 288 8.83 26.46 -6.74
CA SER A 288 10.02 25.80 -7.29
C SER A 288 10.61 26.56 -8.49
N MET A 289 9.76 27.09 -9.37
CA MET A 289 10.18 27.90 -10.50
C MET A 289 10.78 29.26 -10.08
N LYS A 290 10.14 29.92 -9.10
CA LYS A 290 10.65 31.20 -8.55
C LYS A 290 11.93 31.00 -7.76
N LEU A 291 12.01 29.90 -6.96
CA LEU A 291 13.20 29.54 -6.20
C LEU A 291 14.41 29.31 -7.13
N ALA A 292 14.24 28.60 -8.25
CA ALA A 292 15.30 28.47 -9.25
C ALA A 292 15.80 29.81 -9.78
N LYS A 293 14.88 30.72 -10.06
CA LYS A 293 15.23 32.06 -10.58
C LYS A 293 16.05 32.90 -9.59
N VAL A 294 15.67 32.93 -8.30
CA VAL A 294 16.40 33.73 -7.28
C VAL A 294 17.79 33.15 -6.96
N PHE A 295 18.08 31.94 -7.42
CA PHE A 295 19.43 31.34 -7.42
C PHE A 295 20.11 31.41 -8.81
N GLY A 296 19.63 32.23 -9.71
CA GLY A 296 20.23 32.47 -11.04
C GLY A 296 20.16 31.22 -11.95
N LYS A 297 19.18 30.35 -11.76
CA LYS A 297 19.03 29.11 -12.53
C LYS A 297 17.87 29.20 -13.52
N LYS A 298 17.96 28.40 -14.61
CA LYS A 298 16.93 28.31 -15.66
C LYS A 298 15.72 27.49 -15.22
N ALA A 299 14.64 27.56 -15.98
CA ALA A 299 13.39 26.84 -15.74
C ALA A 299 13.55 25.31 -15.54
N GLY A 300 14.52 24.69 -16.24
CA GLY A 300 14.82 23.26 -16.04
C GLY A 300 15.21 22.89 -14.60
N THR A 301 15.92 23.79 -13.90
CA THR A 301 16.22 23.58 -12.47
C THR A 301 14.95 23.70 -11.61
N GLY A 302 14.00 24.55 -11.97
CA GLY A 302 12.70 24.63 -11.30
C GLY A 302 11.89 23.34 -11.40
N ILE A 303 11.92 22.70 -12.56
CA ILE A 303 11.30 21.37 -12.78
C ILE A 303 12.00 20.33 -11.93
N LEU A 304 13.34 20.31 -11.88
CA LEU A 304 14.11 19.41 -11.04
C LEU A 304 13.80 19.59 -9.54
N LEU A 305 13.63 20.83 -9.09
CA LEU A 305 13.24 21.18 -7.72
C LEU A 305 11.82 20.70 -7.37
N MET A 306 10.95 20.62 -8.36
CA MET A 306 9.59 20.10 -8.19
C MET A 306 9.61 18.57 -8.02
N ILE A 307 10.33 17.86 -8.89
CA ILE A 307 10.38 16.39 -8.88
C ILE A 307 11.21 15.87 -7.70
N PHE A 308 12.37 16.45 -7.47
CA PHE A 308 13.31 16.06 -6.43
C PHE A 308 13.45 17.17 -5.38
N ALA A 309 12.35 17.45 -4.67
CA ALA A 309 12.24 18.62 -3.80
C ALA A 309 13.38 18.74 -2.78
N THR A 310 13.74 17.67 -2.10
CA THR A 310 14.81 17.66 -1.07
C THR A 310 16.19 17.72 -1.70
N LEU A 311 16.48 16.87 -2.68
CA LEU A 311 17.78 16.81 -3.36
C LEU A 311 18.05 18.09 -4.15
N GLY A 312 17.04 18.65 -4.80
CA GLY A 312 17.15 19.91 -5.53
C GLY A 312 17.50 21.09 -4.61
N ARG A 313 16.88 21.17 -3.42
CA ARG A 313 17.20 22.17 -2.41
C ARG A 313 18.61 22.00 -1.84
N LEU A 314 19.03 20.76 -1.60
CA LEU A 314 20.38 20.44 -1.17
C LEU A 314 21.40 20.89 -2.22
N PHE A 315 21.14 20.62 -3.50
CA PHE A 315 21.98 21.06 -4.61
C PHE A 315 22.09 22.58 -4.70
N LEU A 316 20.98 23.32 -4.54
CA LEU A 316 21.01 24.78 -4.49
C LEU A 316 21.74 25.31 -3.25
N GLY A 317 21.53 24.69 -2.09
CA GLY A 317 22.12 25.11 -0.82
C GLY A 317 23.63 24.86 -0.74
N LEU A 318 24.09 23.66 -1.10
CA LEU A 318 25.50 23.25 -1.02
C LEU A 318 26.29 23.47 -2.33
N GLY A 319 25.60 23.55 -3.48
CA GLY A 319 26.23 23.70 -4.79
C GLY A 319 26.79 25.08 -5.05
N LYS A 320 27.28 25.31 -6.29
CA LYS A 320 27.90 26.56 -6.74
C LYS A 320 26.89 27.70 -7.10
N ALA A 321 25.58 27.44 -6.96
CA ALA A 321 24.56 28.46 -7.24
C ALA A 321 24.70 29.66 -6.28
N LYS A 322 24.55 30.90 -6.77
CA LYS A 322 24.56 32.09 -5.94
C LYS A 322 23.13 32.62 -5.78
N TYR A 323 22.79 33.09 -4.58
CA TYR A 323 21.53 33.78 -4.36
C TYR A 323 21.61 35.17 -4.97
N VAL A 324 20.77 35.46 -5.95
CA VAL A 324 20.75 36.75 -6.68
C VAL A 324 19.61 37.66 -6.21
N GLY A 325 18.79 37.20 -5.27
CA GLY A 325 17.67 37.98 -4.76
C GLY A 325 16.39 37.86 -5.58
N LYS A 326 15.32 38.48 -5.08
CA LYS A 326 14.06 38.58 -5.82
C LYS A 326 14.27 39.52 -7.01
N ALA A 327 13.86 39.08 -8.20
CA ALA A 327 13.66 40.01 -9.29
C ALA A 327 12.55 41.00 -8.89
N ALA A 328 12.79 42.29 -9.04
CA ALA A 328 11.80 43.31 -8.80
C ALA A 328 10.56 43.12 -9.68
#